data_d45701769ce1e09ef631857df2bfba6b
#
_entry.id   d45701769ce1e09ef631857df2bfba6b
#
_cell.length_a   1.000
_cell.length_b   1.000
_cell.length_c   1.000
_cell.angle_alpha   90.00
_cell.angle_beta   90.00
_cell.angle_gamma   90.00
#
_symmetry.space_group_name_H-M   'P 1'
#
loop_
_entity.id
_entity.type
_entity.pdbx_description
1 polymer ?
#
loop_
_entity_poly.entity_id
_entity_poly.type
_entity_poly.pdbx_seq_one_letter_code
_entity_poly.pdbx_strand_id
1 'polypeptide(L)'
;MTKAPSLHPNTTTIQETKMTLSIYLNFDGNCRDAFDFYRSVFGGDFIHISTFSEGPDDMPVSDEDKDRIMHVSLPIGDSVLMGSDTSPTFGPPHQAGNNFSVSCHPTSREETERLFNAISAGGTVTMPLDDMFWGSYFGACVDKFGIPWQFNHDIQQE
;
A
#
# COMPACT_ATOMS: atom_id res chain seq x y z
N MET A 1 54.07 11.12 -40.97
CA MET A 1 52.84 11.65 -40.37
C MET A 1 51.94 10.50 -40.00
N THR A 2 52.02 10.03 -38.77
CA THR A 2 51.25 8.91 -38.24
C THR A 2 50.03 9.44 -37.48
N LYS A 3 48.87 9.07 -37.97
CA LYS A 3 47.57 9.46 -37.42
C LYS A 3 47.28 8.58 -36.18
N ALA A 4 47.12 9.20 -35.02
CA ALA A 4 46.78 8.53 -33.80
C ALA A 4 45.33 7.99 -33.85
N PRO A 5 45.00 6.83 -33.26
CA PRO A 5 43.66 6.32 -33.22
C PRO A 5 42.84 7.09 -32.18
N SER A 6 41.65 7.53 -32.61
CA SER A 6 40.66 8.16 -31.75
C SER A 6 40.04 7.11 -30.83
N LEU A 7 40.28 7.25 -29.53
CA LEU A 7 39.54 6.53 -28.49
C LEU A 7 38.13 7.08 -28.39
N HIS A 8 37.14 6.32 -28.84
CA HIS A 8 35.75 6.59 -28.52
C HIS A 8 35.51 6.14 -27.07
N PRO A 9 34.93 7.00 -26.21
CA PRO A 9 34.53 6.55 -24.88
C PRO A 9 33.38 5.57 -25.02
N ASN A 10 33.59 4.33 -24.56
CA ASN A 10 32.53 3.36 -24.35
C ASN A 10 31.59 3.92 -23.29
N THR A 11 30.47 4.51 -23.71
CA THR A 11 29.37 4.87 -22.81
C THR A 11 28.68 3.57 -22.44
N THR A 12 29.11 2.97 -21.34
CA THR A 12 28.36 1.88 -20.70
C THR A 12 27.05 2.47 -20.23
N THR A 13 25.98 2.23 -20.97
CA THR A 13 24.61 2.53 -20.54
C THR A 13 24.34 1.67 -19.31
N ILE A 14 24.41 2.27 -18.13
CA ILE A 14 23.92 1.64 -16.90
C ILE A 14 22.43 1.48 -17.10
N GLN A 15 21.99 0.26 -17.36
CA GLN A 15 20.58 -0.09 -17.37
C GLN A 15 20.12 0.05 -15.92
N GLU A 16 19.44 1.17 -15.60
CA GLU A 16 18.82 1.35 -14.28
C GLU A 16 17.79 0.23 -14.10
N THR A 17 18.13 -0.74 -13.25
CA THR A 17 17.17 -1.73 -12.77
C THR A 17 16.17 -1.00 -11.90
N LYS A 18 14.98 -0.78 -12.43
CA LYS A 18 13.87 -0.13 -11.70
C LYS A 18 13.37 -1.10 -10.62
N MET A 19 13.92 -0.97 -9.42
CA MET A 19 13.40 -1.67 -8.23
C MET A 19 12.18 -0.91 -7.71
N THR A 20 11.14 -1.64 -7.32
CA THR A 20 9.95 -1.08 -6.68
C THR A 20 9.71 -1.74 -5.33
N LEU A 21 9.21 -0.97 -4.37
CA LEU A 21 8.69 -1.48 -3.11
C LEU A 21 7.18 -1.27 -3.11
N SER A 22 6.46 -2.24 -2.59
CA SER A 22 5.00 -2.17 -2.46
C SER A 22 4.59 -2.56 -1.04
N ILE A 23 3.44 -2.08 -0.63
CA ILE A 23 2.85 -2.40 0.66
C ILE A 23 1.96 -3.63 0.49
N TYR A 24 2.15 -4.62 1.35
CA TYR A 24 1.34 -5.82 1.40
C TYR A 24 0.74 -5.99 2.80
N LEU A 25 -0.59 -6.00 2.89
CA LEU A 25 -1.33 -6.09 4.14
C LEU A 25 -1.89 -7.49 4.33
N ASN A 26 -1.84 -8.01 5.56
CA ASN A 26 -2.40 -9.30 5.92
C ASN A 26 -3.59 -9.11 6.86
N PHE A 27 -4.65 -9.86 6.62
CA PHE A 27 -5.90 -9.83 7.37
C PHE A 27 -6.29 -11.24 7.84
N ASP A 28 -7.22 -11.31 8.76
CA ASP A 28 -7.78 -12.57 9.26
C ASP A 28 -9.26 -12.70 8.87
N GLY A 29 -9.49 -12.82 7.56
CA GLY A 29 -10.82 -13.06 6.99
C GLY A 29 -11.58 -11.80 6.57
N ASN A 30 -11.06 -10.60 6.85
CA ASN A 30 -11.70 -9.31 6.51
C ASN A 30 -10.96 -8.51 5.44
N CYS A 31 -10.10 -9.14 4.65
CA CYS A 31 -9.35 -8.49 3.59
C CYS A 31 -10.27 -7.85 2.54
N ARG A 32 -11.34 -8.53 2.12
CA ARG A 32 -12.31 -8.01 1.14
C ARG A 32 -12.93 -6.71 1.64
N ASP A 33 -13.44 -6.69 2.87
CA ASP A 33 -14.10 -5.51 3.46
C ASP A 33 -13.13 -4.34 3.57
N ALA A 34 -11.88 -4.61 3.97
CA ALA A 34 -10.83 -3.59 4.05
C ALA A 34 -10.52 -2.99 2.68
N PHE A 35 -10.32 -3.81 1.66
CA PHE A 35 -10.00 -3.34 0.31
C PHE A 35 -11.18 -2.68 -0.41
N ASP A 36 -12.41 -3.12 -0.18
CA ASP A 36 -13.60 -2.41 -0.66
C ASP A 36 -13.70 -1.01 -0.02
N PHE A 37 -13.37 -0.90 1.26
CA PHE A 37 -13.27 0.40 1.95
C PHE A 37 -12.16 1.26 1.34
N TYR A 38 -10.93 0.74 1.16
CA TYR A 38 -9.84 1.51 0.55
C TYR A 38 -10.17 1.96 -0.87
N ARG A 39 -10.80 1.09 -1.68
CA ARG A 39 -11.28 1.46 -3.00
C ARG A 39 -12.32 2.59 -2.93
N SER A 40 -13.20 2.59 -1.96
CA SER A 40 -14.19 3.66 -1.78
C SER A 40 -13.55 5.01 -1.42
N VAL A 41 -12.40 5.00 -0.73
CA VAL A 41 -11.67 6.21 -0.31
C VAL A 41 -10.77 6.75 -1.40
N PHE A 42 -9.96 5.88 -2.02
CA PHE A 42 -8.95 6.26 -3.02
C PHE A 42 -9.47 6.24 -4.45
N GLY A 43 -10.58 5.57 -4.70
CA GLY A 43 -11.13 5.39 -6.05
C GLY A 43 -10.44 4.27 -6.84
N GLY A 44 -10.78 4.19 -8.13
CA GLY A 44 -10.24 3.18 -9.03
C GLY A 44 -10.88 1.80 -8.87
N ASP A 45 -10.30 0.82 -9.54
CA ASP A 45 -10.72 -0.57 -9.50
C ASP A 45 -9.53 -1.47 -9.18
N PHE A 46 -9.82 -2.67 -8.65
CA PHE A 46 -8.78 -3.67 -8.43
C PHE A 46 -8.13 -4.08 -9.76
N ILE A 47 -6.80 -4.10 -9.79
CA ILE A 47 -6.06 -4.72 -10.91
C ILE A 47 -6.29 -6.23 -10.88
N HIS A 48 -6.33 -6.80 -9.67
CA HIS A 48 -6.56 -8.22 -9.42
C HIS A 48 -7.24 -8.42 -8.08
N ILE A 49 -8.15 -9.39 -8.02
CA ILE A 49 -8.70 -9.93 -6.77
C ILE A 49 -9.06 -11.39 -7.01
N SER A 50 -8.63 -12.28 -6.12
CA SER A 50 -8.95 -13.71 -6.18
C SER A 50 -9.13 -14.29 -4.78
N THR A 51 -9.95 -15.35 -4.70
CA THR A 51 -10.14 -16.13 -3.50
C THR A 51 -9.29 -17.39 -3.52
N PHE A 52 -9.16 -18.07 -2.38
CA PHE A 52 -8.47 -19.35 -2.32
C PHE A 52 -9.16 -20.44 -3.15
N SER A 53 -10.49 -20.38 -3.33
CA SER A 53 -11.24 -21.32 -4.17
C SER A 53 -10.92 -21.20 -5.67
N GLU A 54 -10.36 -20.09 -6.10
CA GLU A 54 -9.93 -19.85 -7.48
C GLU A 54 -8.46 -20.30 -7.74
N GLY A 55 -7.80 -20.82 -6.72
CA GLY A 55 -6.47 -21.41 -6.83
C GLY A 55 -6.47 -22.77 -7.53
N PRO A 56 -5.29 -23.40 -7.67
CA PRO A 56 -5.18 -24.76 -8.25
C PRO A 56 -6.05 -25.79 -7.51
N ASP A 57 -6.63 -26.75 -8.25
CA ASP A 57 -7.53 -27.78 -7.71
C ASP A 57 -6.88 -28.67 -6.63
N ASP A 58 -5.55 -28.80 -6.66
CA ASP A 58 -4.77 -29.56 -5.69
C ASP A 58 -4.31 -28.76 -4.47
N MET A 59 -4.69 -27.48 -4.39
CA MET A 59 -4.35 -26.63 -3.27
C MET A 59 -5.18 -27.01 -2.03
N PRO A 60 -4.53 -27.38 -0.90
CA PRO A 60 -5.26 -27.86 0.28
C PRO A 60 -5.87 -26.68 1.06
N VAL A 61 -7.06 -26.27 0.67
CA VAL A 61 -7.86 -25.21 1.30
C VAL A 61 -9.05 -25.82 2.04
N SER A 62 -9.27 -25.40 3.29
CA SER A 62 -10.47 -25.80 4.03
C SER A 62 -11.73 -25.12 3.46
N ASP A 63 -12.89 -25.72 3.68
CA ASP A 63 -14.18 -25.13 3.30
C ASP A 63 -14.42 -23.76 3.98
N GLU A 64 -13.86 -23.55 5.16
CA GLU A 64 -13.96 -22.30 5.91
C GLU A 64 -13.12 -21.18 5.27
N ASP A 65 -11.99 -21.52 4.64
CA ASP A 65 -11.04 -20.55 4.08
C ASP A 65 -11.23 -20.29 2.58
N LYS A 66 -12.02 -21.12 1.87
CA LYS A 66 -12.14 -21.06 0.40
C LYS A 66 -12.58 -19.68 -0.13
N ASP A 67 -13.40 -18.94 0.61
CA ASP A 67 -13.91 -17.64 0.22
C ASP A 67 -13.03 -16.47 0.71
N ARG A 68 -11.99 -16.75 1.49
CA ARG A 68 -10.99 -15.76 1.91
C ARG A 68 -10.20 -15.25 0.70
N ILE A 69 -9.71 -14.04 0.79
CA ILE A 69 -8.92 -13.43 -0.28
C ILE A 69 -7.51 -14.01 -0.29
N MET A 70 -7.17 -14.66 -1.41
CA MET A 70 -5.83 -15.16 -1.67
C MET A 70 -4.88 -14.04 -2.09
N HIS A 71 -5.36 -13.08 -2.89
CA HIS A 71 -4.62 -11.90 -3.29
C HIS A 71 -5.55 -10.81 -3.81
N VAL A 72 -5.22 -9.55 -3.47
CA VAL A 72 -5.87 -8.36 -4.01
C VAL A 72 -4.82 -7.27 -4.28
N SER A 73 -5.00 -6.51 -5.36
CA SER A 73 -4.16 -5.37 -5.75
C SER A 73 -5.03 -4.18 -6.11
N LEU A 74 -4.82 -3.06 -5.42
CA LEU A 74 -5.49 -1.78 -5.65
C LEU A 74 -4.44 -0.73 -6.04
N PRO A 75 -4.50 -0.14 -7.25
CA PRO A 75 -3.63 0.96 -7.62
C PRO A 75 -4.06 2.24 -6.88
N ILE A 76 -3.08 2.95 -6.31
CA ILE A 76 -3.26 4.24 -5.64
C ILE A 76 -2.17 5.17 -6.14
N GLY A 77 -2.51 6.12 -7.03
CA GLY A 77 -1.52 6.94 -7.72
C GLY A 77 -0.50 6.07 -8.46
N ASP A 78 0.78 6.30 -8.24
CA ASP A 78 1.88 5.52 -8.83
C ASP A 78 2.24 4.25 -8.02
N SER A 79 1.54 4.01 -6.93
CA SER A 79 1.77 2.89 -6.02
C SER A 79 0.68 1.82 -6.14
N VAL A 80 0.95 0.64 -5.61
CA VAL A 80 -0.03 -0.45 -5.52
C VAL A 80 -0.11 -0.92 -4.07
N LEU A 81 -1.32 -0.86 -3.51
CA LEU A 81 -1.63 -1.46 -2.22
C LEU A 81 -2.10 -2.90 -2.48
N MET A 82 -1.48 -3.85 -1.81
CA MET A 82 -1.80 -5.27 -1.96
C MET A 82 -2.15 -5.91 -0.63
N GLY A 83 -2.83 -7.03 -0.68
CA GLY A 83 -3.16 -7.76 0.53
C GLY A 83 -3.74 -9.14 0.29
N SER A 84 -3.90 -9.86 1.38
CA SER A 84 -4.56 -11.16 1.43
C SER A 84 -5.09 -11.43 2.84
N ASP A 85 -5.98 -12.41 2.93
CA ASP A 85 -6.27 -13.06 4.19
C ASP A 85 -5.20 -14.10 4.52
N THR A 86 -4.94 -14.31 5.81
CA THR A 86 -4.14 -15.43 6.27
C THR A 86 -4.92 -16.73 6.17
N SER A 87 -4.21 -17.83 5.94
CA SER A 87 -4.76 -19.18 6.05
C SER A 87 -3.76 -20.05 6.81
N PRO A 88 -4.21 -20.89 7.77
CA PRO A 88 -3.32 -21.80 8.49
C PRO A 88 -2.50 -22.73 7.60
N THR A 89 -2.97 -22.94 6.36
CA THR A 89 -2.28 -23.80 5.38
C THR A 89 -1.06 -23.10 4.76
N PHE A 90 -1.08 -21.74 4.65
CA PHE A 90 -0.09 -21.00 3.87
C PHE A 90 0.77 -20.03 4.66
N GLY A 91 0.67 -20.01 5.96
CA GLY A 91 1.50 -19.12 6.74
C GLY A 91 1.23 -19.17 8.24
N PRO A 92 1.97 -18.35 8.99
CA PRO A 92 1.76 -18.23 10.43
C PRO A 92 0.37 -17.59 10.71
N PRO A 93 -0.15 -17.78 11.94
CA PRO A 93 -1.35 -17.10 12.38
C PRO A 93 -1.21 -15.58 12.23
N HIS A 94 -2.32 -14.91 11.93
CA HIS A 94 -2.37 -13.45 11.86
C HIS A 94 -1.99 -12.86 13.23
N GLN A 95 -1.11 -11.86 13.17
CA GLN A 95 -0.73 -11.05 14.34
C GLN A 95 -0.72 -9.58 13.94
N ALA A 96 -1.66 -8.81 14.48
CA ALA A 96 -1.66 -7.38 14.32
C ALA A 96 -0.53 -6.73 15.12
N GLY A 97 0.01 -5.63 14.62
CA GLY A 97 1.08 -4.87 15.27
C GLY A 97 1.06 -3.40 14.86
N ASN A 98 1.95 -2.62 15.46
CA ASN A 98 2.05 -1.18 15.23
C ASN A 98 3.48 -0.72 14.86
N ASN A 99 4.32 -1.64 14.41
CA ASN A 99 5.71 -1.36 14.03
C ASN A 99 5.87 -0.95 12.56
N PHE A 100 4.78 -0.58 11.89
CA PHE A 100 4.75 -0.02 10.55
C PHE A 100 3.60 0.99 10.42
N SER A 101 3.63 1.79 9.35
CA SER A 101 2.51 2.63 8.92
C SER A 101 2.47 2.69 7.41
N VAL A 102 1.29 2.74 6.84
CA VAL A 102 1.09 3.10 5.44
C VAL A 102 1.19 4.62 5.34
N SER A 103 2.20 5.11 4.62
CA SER A 103 2.43 6.55 4.47
C SER A 103 1.84 7.05 3.15
N CYS A 104 0.91 7.99 3.26
CA CYS A 104 0.21 8.62 2.14
C CYS A 104 0.68 10.06 1.99
N HIS A 105 1.00 10.47 0.76
CA HIS A 105 1.52 11.81 0.44
C HIS A 105 0.61 12.52 -0.55
N PRO A 106 -0.54 13.07 -0.10
CA PRO A 106 -1.41 13.86 -0.98
C PRO A 106 -0.75 15.15 -1.44
N THR A 107 -1.20 15.67 -2.58
CA THR A 107 -0.59 16.86 -3.22
C THR A 107 -1.19 18.19 -2.74
N SER A 108 -2.23 18.16 -1.91
CA SER A 108 -2.85 19.37 -1.35
C SER A 108 -3.34 19.13 0.09
N ARG A 109 -3.49 20.21 0.82
CA ARG A 109 -4.08 20.21 2.18
C ARG A 109 -5.50 19.66 2.15
N GLU A 110 -6.32 20.11 1.22
CA GLU A 110 -7.71 19.67 1.07
C GLU A 110 -7.82 18.16 0.86
N GLU A 111 -7.01 17.61 -0.04
CA GLU A 111 -6.98 16.17 -0.30
C GLU A 111 -6.47 15.38 0.92
N THR A 112 -5.50 15.93 1.65
CA THR A 112 -5.01 15.35 2.89
C THR A 112 -6.11 15.23 3.94
N GLU A 113 -6.88 16.30 4.15
CA GLU A 113 -8.01 16.31 5.07
C GLU A 113 -9.09 15.32 4.67
N ARG A 114 -9.45 15.29 3.38
CA ARG A 114 -10.44 14.37 2.84
C ARG A 114 -10.05 12.91 3.08
N LEU A 115 -8.84 12.53 2.71
CA LEU A 115 -8.33 11.16 2.87
C LEU A 115 -8.18 10.77 4.33
N PHE A 116 -7.59 11.65 5.15
CA PHE A 116 -7.42 11.42 6.58
C PHE A 116 -8.76 11.19 7.29
N ASN A 117 -9.75 12.04 7.03
CA ASN A 117 -11.07 11.91 7.62
C ASN A 117 -11.77 10.62 7.17
N ALA A 118 -11.65 10.25 5.89
CA ALA A 118 -12.25 9.03 5.36
C ALA A 118 -11.60 7.77 5.95
N ILE A 119 -10.27 7.70 5.98
CA ILE A 119 -9.53 6.53 6.51
C ILE A 119 -9.70 6.38 8.02
N SER A 120 -9.71 7.49 8.77
CA SER A 120 -9.87 7.46 10.23
C SER A 120 -11.31 7.18 10.70
N ALA A 121 -12.29 7.27 9.81
CA ALA A 121 -13.68 7.03 10.14
C ALA A 121 -13.91 5.60 10.65
N GLY A 122 -14.47 5.48 11.85
CA GLY A 122 -14.66 4.18 12.52
C GLY A 122 -13.39 3.58 13.13
N GLY A 123 -12.26 4.25 12.98
CA GLY A 123 -10.98 3.90 13.58
C GLY A 123 -10.60 4.85 14.72
N THR A 124 -9.30 5.07 14.90
CA THR A 124 -8.75 5.90 15.98
C THR A 124 -7.74 6.90 15.43
N VAL A 125 -7.96 8.19 15.66
CA VAL A 125 -6.96 9.23 15.40
C VAL A 125 -5.89 9.15 16.49
N THR A 126 -4.64 8.86 16.10
CA THR A 126 -3.50 8.78 17.02
C THR A 126 -2.73 10.10 17.07
N MET A 127 -2.74 10.88 15.98
CA MET A 127 -2.22 12.23 15.91
C MET A 127 -3.12 13.05 14.96
N PRO A 128 -3.82 14.08 15.47
CA PRO A 128 -4.63 14.96 14.63
C PRO A 128 -3.80 15.63 13.53
N LEU A 129 -4.44 15.95 12.40
CA LEU A 129 -3.81 16.76 11.36
C LEU A 129 -3.45 18.14 11.90
N ASP A 130 -2.19 18.53 11.76
CA ASP A 130 -1.69 19.84 12.14
C ASP A 130 -0.44 20.22 11.34
N ASP A 131 -0.12 21.52 11.36
CA ASP A 131 1.13 22.02 10.78
C ASP A 131 2.30 21.69 11.71
N MET A 132 3.25 20.93 11.19
CA MET A 132 4.40 20.47 11.94
C MET A 132 5.61 21.39 11.74
N PHE A 133 6.47 21.49 12.76
CA PHE A 133 7.65 22.37 12.74
C PHE A 133 8.64 22.03 11.61
N TRP A 134 8.60 20.81 11.05
CA TRP A 134 9.46 20.41 9.92
C TRP A 134 8.89 20.77 8.54
N GLY A 135 7.74 21.50 8.46
CA GLY A 135 7.20 22.03 7.19
C GLY A 135 6.21 21.11 6.49
N SER A 136 5.51 20.28 7.24
CA SER A 136 4.49 19.38 6.73
C SER A 136 3.16 19.54 7.46
N TYR A 137 2.07 19.34 6.72
CA TYR A 137 0.74 19.10 7.27
C TYR A 137 0.59 17.61 7.48
N PHE A 138 0.56 17.16 8.73
CA PHE A 138 0.72 15.76 9.10
C PHE A 138 -0.33 15.31 10.10
N GLY A 139 -0.75 14.04 9.96
CA GLY A 139 -1.59 13.35 10.93
C GLY A 139 -1.41 11.85 10.83
N ALA A 140 -1.84 11.13 11.85
CA ALA A 140 -1.77 9.68 11.92
C ALA A 140 -3.03 9.09 12.54
N CYS A 141 -3.42 7.92 12.08
CA CYS A 141 -4.56 7.20 12.58
C CYS A 141 -4.37 5.67 12.44
N VAL A 142 -5.22 4.92 13.10
CA VAL A 142 -5.43 3.49 12.84
C VAL A 142 -6.83 3.36 12.26
N ASP A 143 -6.95 2.72 11.11
CA ASP A 143 -8.26 2.54 10.49
C ASP A 143 -9.12 1.50 11.23
N LYS A 144 -10.38 1.39 10.85
CA LYS A 144 -11.33 0.44 11.48
C LYS A 144 -10.97 -1.04 11.31
N PHE A 145 -9.98 -1.35 10.45
CA PHE A 145 -9.44 -2.69 10.24
C PHE A 145 -8.11 -2.92 10.98
N GLY A 146 -7.65 -1.93 11.76
CA GLY A 146 -6.44 -2.03 12.56
C GLY A 146 -5.14 -1.68 11.84
N ILE A 147 -5.20 -1.12 10.62
CA ILE A 147 -4.03 -0.73 9.85
C ILE A 147 -3.61 0.70 10.25
N PRO A 148 -2.34 0.90 10.65
CA PRO A 148 -1.81 2.24 10.93
C PRO A 148 -1.55 3.01 9.63
N TRP A 149 -2.01 4.26 9.58
CA TRP A 149 -1.81 5.20 8.48
C TRP A 149 -1.19 6.48 8.98
N GLN A 150 -0.38 7.11 8.13
CA GLN A 150 0.05 8.48 8.29
C GLN A 150 -0.14 9.25 6.99
N PHE A 151 -0.51 10.52 7.12
CA PHE A 151 -0.73 11.43 5.99
C PHE A 151 0.25 12.59 6.14
N ASN A 152 0.98 12.88 5.08
CA ASN A 152 1.99 13.91 5.05
C ASN A 152 1.91 14.70 3.75
N HIS A 153 1.55 15.97 3.87
CA HIS A 153 1.59 16.94 2.78
C HIS A 153 2.69 17.96 3.05
N ASP A 154 3.59 18.14 2.09
CA ASP A 154 4.69 19.11 2.18
C ASP A 154 4.16 20.51 1.88
N ILE A 155 4.11 21.39 2.91
CA ILE A 155 3.58 22.76 2.81
C ILE A 155 4.50 23.66 1.96
N GLN A 156 5.78 23.31 1.79
CA GLN A 156 6.74 24.12 1.03
C GLN A 156 6.59 24.00 -0.49
N GLN A 157 5.70 23.10 -0.95
CA GLN A 157 5.38 22.89 -2.37
C GLN A 157 4.08 23.57 -2.81
N GLU A 158 3.44 24.34 -1.94
CA GLU A 158 2.24 25.13 -2.25
C GLU A 158 2.58 26.49 -2.91
#